data_46cfa31b0a3468f48671c84727ec688f
#
_entry.id   46cfa31b0a3468f48671c84727ec688f
#
_cell.length_a   1.000
_cell.length_b   1.000
_cell.length_c   1.000
_cell.angle_alpha   90.00
_cell.angle_beta   90.00
_cell.angle_gamma   90.00
#
_symmetry.space_group_name_H-M   'P 1'
#
loop_
_entity.id
_entity.type
_entity.pdbx_description
1 polymer ?
#
loop_
_entity_poly.entity_id
_entity_poly.type
_entity_poly.pdbx_seq_one_letter_code
_entity_poly.pdbx_strand_id
1 'polypeptide(L)'
;MGWDITYHPVADSEIRGLYFRALEDATLVEPLQQQFRIEPFYMEQLQERIDEARSISADVPFEKGHALYLAIVAGHLRRYHYLRGSALSFFIDDPVVARYFADWRQLVPPQWADAAAGNHLRENYGGGVFITHDRLKQMRADYAGDNDLRARLHELFSDGRLAVFWSVVDDAIGNGCGLLEASEVVEPNPMDLNASTSMSNLLNCAPDGALLYAEAVAAQLAQFVPETLDTDTAPAANTQKR
;
A
#
# COMPACT_ATOMS: atom_id res chain seq x y z
N MET A 1 -5.31 7.09 -15.06
CA MET A 1 -5.77 6.58 -13.76
C MET A 1 -4.55 6.04 -13.04
N GLY A 2 -4.30 6.46 -11.80
CA GLY A 2 -3.17 5.94 -11.01
C GLY A 2 -3.65 4.77 -10.16
N TRP A 3 -2.74 3.86 -9.82
CA TRP A 3 -3.03 2.73 -8.94
C TRP A 3 -3.01 3.19 -7.47
N ASP A 4 -3.87 2.62 -6.65
CA ASP A 4 -3.92 2.79 -5.22
C ASP A 4 -2.95 1.80 -4.57
N ILE A 5 -1.68 2.21 -4.42
CA ILE A 5 -0.61 1.34 -3.91
C ILE A 5 -0.54 1.44 -2.40
N THR A 6 -0.31 0.29 -1.76
CA THR A 6 -0.09 0.17 -0.32
C THR A 6 1.16 -0.65 -0.03
N TYR A 7 1.79 -0.34 1.10
CA TYR A 7 2.98 -1.02 1.59
C TYR A 7 2.72 -1.55 3.00
N HIS A 8 2.85 -2.87 3.15
CA HIS A 8 2.48 -3.61 4.36
C HIS A 8 3.71 -4.23 5.01
N PRO A 9 4.07 -3.80 6.24
CA PRO A 9 5.07 -4.53 7.03
C PRO A 9 4.56 -5.94 7.37
N VAL A 10 5.33 -6.96 6.99
CA VAL A 10 5.05 -8.36 7.32
C VAL A 10 6.37 -9.11 7.53
N ALA A 11 6.47 -9.90 8.61
CA ALA A 11 7.68 -10.65 8.84
C ALA A 11 7.75 -11.88 7.90
N ASP A 12 8.96 -12.23 7.43
CA ASP A 12 9.18 -13.38 6.56
C ASP A 12 8.59 -14.67 7.18
N SER A 13 8.72 -14.81 8.51
CA SER A 13 8.17 -15.93 9.26
C SER A 13 6.63 -15.94 9.31
N GLU A 14 5.98 -14.79 9.19
CA GLU A 14 4.51 -14.66 9.20
C GLU A 14 3.89 -15.15 7.90
N ILE A 15 4.60 -15.06 6.79
CA ILE A 15 4.10 -15.54 5.49
C ILE A 15 3.74 -17.02 5.61
N ARG A 16 4.67 -17.87 6.03
CA ARG A 16 4.40 -19.31 6.21
C ARG A 16 3.74 -19.62 7.53
N GLY A 17 4.29 -19.07 8.62
CA GLY A 17 3.96 -19.43 9.99
C GLY A 17 2.63 -18.85 10.49
N LEU A 18 2.10 -17.82 9.84
CA LEU A 18 0.82 -17.22 10.20
C LEU A 18 -0.16 -17.36 9.02
N TYR A 19 0.06 -16.66 7.91
CA TYR A 19 -0.92 -16.59 6.83
C TYR A 19 -1.25 -17.97 6.24
N PHE A 20 -0.30 -18.68 5.67
CA PHE A 20 -0.57 -19.99 5.07
C PHE A 20 -1.01 -21.04 6.09
N ARG A 21 -0.48 -21.00 7.32
CA ARG A 21 -0.96 -21.89 8.38
C ARG A 21 -2.39 -21.57 8.81
N ALA A 22 -2.79 -20.29 8.85
CA ALA A 22 -4.17 -19.93 9.15
C ALA A 22 -5.15 -20.41 8.06
N LEU A 23 -4.69 -20.58 6.80
CA LEU A 23 -5.51 -21.20 5.74
C LEU A 23 -5.75 -22.70 6.02
N GLU A 24 -4.78 -23.41 6.62
CA GLU A 24 -4.88 -24.82 6.94
C GLU A 24 -5.65 -25.07 8.26
N ASP A 25 -5.49 -24.19 9.25
CA ASP A 25 -6.05 -24.31 10.59
C ASP A 25 -6.72 -22.99 11.06
N ALA A 26 -8.03 -22.99 11.03
CA ALA A 26 -8.86 -21.82 11.44
C ALA A 26 -8.64 -21.39 12.89
N THR A 27 -8.23 -22.34 13.77
CA THR A 27 -8.06 -22.03 15.20
C THR A 27 -6.87 -21.10 15.46
N LEU A 28 -5.98 -20.90 14.47
CA LEU A 28 -4.85 -20.00 14.59
C LEU A 28 -5.23 -18.51 14.40
N VAL A 29 -6.45 -18.19 13.98
CA VAL A 29 -6.88 -16.82 13.74
C VAL A 29 -7.28 -16.12 15.04
N GLU A 30 -8.02 -16.79 15.93
CA GLU A 30 -8.51 -16.20 17.19
C GLU A 30 -7.37 -15.65 18.09
N PRO A 31 -6.22 -16.34 18.27
CA PRO A 31 -5.10 -15.82 19.06
C PRO A 31 -4.52 -14.50 18.54
N LEU A 32 -4.69 -14.16 17.24
CA LEU A 32 -4.18 -12.92 16.65
C LEU A 32 -4.82 -11.68 17.29
N GLN A 33 -6.06 -11.80 17.77
CA GLN A 33 -6.75 -10.69 18.44
C GLN A 33 -5.95 -10.15 19.61
N GLN A 34 -5.46 -11.02 20.48
CA GLN A 34 -4.68 -10.62 21.65
C GLN A 34 -3.25 -10.20 21.27
N GLN A 35 -2.63 -10.96 20.36
CA GLN A 35 -1.26 -10.72 19.92
C GLN A 35 -1.09 -9.35 19.26
N PHE A 36 -2.03 -8.94 18.40
CA PHE A 36 -1.99 -7.70 17.64
C PHE A 36 -2.96 -6.64 18.14
N ARG A 37 -3.72 -6.92 19.25
CA ARG A 37 -4.72 -6.01 19.85
C ARG A 37 -5.79 -5.57 18.84
N ILE A 38 -6.25 -6.50 18.02
CA ILE A 38 -7.27 -6.23 17.01
C ILE A 38 -8.62 -6.04 17.69
N GLU A 39 -9.33 -4.96 17.34
CA GLU A 39 -10.68 -4.72 17.84
C GLU A 39 -11.66 -5.81 17.33
N PRO A 40 -12.73 -6.17 18.11
CA PRO A 40 -13.64 -7.25 17.74
C PRO A 40 -14.24 -7.11 16.34
N PHE A 41 -14.63 -5.90 15.95
CA PHE A 41 -15.16 -5.62 14.61
C PHE A 41 -14.17 -5.98 13.50
N TYR A 42 -12.88 -5.63 13.66
CA TYR A 42 -11.86 -5.96 12.68
C TYR A 42 -11.41 -7.43 12.76
N MET A 43 -11.65 -8.12 13.87
CA MET A 43 -11.45 -9.57 13.96
C MET A 43 -12.46 -10.34 13.09
N GLU A 44 -13.72 -9.92 13.08
CA GLU A 44 -14.74 -10.53 12.21
C GLU A 44 -14.34 -10.36 10.74
N GLN A 45 -13.92 -9.16 10.34
CA GLN A 45 -13.43 -8.91 8.98
C GLN A 45 -12.18 -9.72 8.65
N LEU A 46 -11.20 -9.80 9.56
CA LEU A 46 -10.00 -10.63 9.37
C LEU A 46 -10.35 -12.10 9.14
N GLN A 47 -11.31 -12.63 9.93
CA GLN A 47 -11.79 -14.00 9.77
C GLN A 47 -12.43 -14.20 8.39
N GLU A 48 -13.29 -13.28 7.94
CA GLU A 48 -13.90 -13.32 6.61
C GLU A 48 -12.82 -13.33 5.50
N ARG A 49 -11.81 -12.46 5.59
CA ARG A 49 -10.71 -12.42 4.59
C ARG A 49 -9.92 -13.72 4.56
N ILE A 50 -9.66 -14.35 5.70
CA ILE A 50 -8.98 -15.65 5.76
C ILE A 50 -9.86 -16.77 5.17
N ASP A 51 -11.17 -16.74 5.42
CA ASP A 51 -12.10 -17.73 4.88
C ASP A 51 -12.24 -17.59 3.34
N GLU A 52 -12.28 -16.35 2.83
CA GLU A 52 -12.18 -16.08 1.39
C GLU A 52 -10.87 -16.61 0.81
N ALA A 53 -9.74 -16.34 1.46
CA ALA A 53 -8.43 -16.81 1.02
C ALA A 53 -8.32 -18.35 0.96
N ARG A 54 -9.00 -19.08 1.87
CA ARG A 54 -9.10 -20.54 1.83
C ARG A 54 -9.85 -21.06 0.61
N SER A 55 -10.78 -20.27 0.08
CA SER A 55 -11.61 -20.65 -1.07
C SER A 55 -10.98 -20.29 -2.42
N ILE A 56 -9.79 -19.68 -2.43
CA ILE A 56 -9.10 -19.29 -3.67
C ILE A 56 -8.80 -20.54 -4.50
N SER A 57 -9.27 -20.55 -5.72
CA SER A 57 -9.01 -21.63 -6.67
C SER A 57 -7.54 -21.63 -7.14
N ALA A 58 -7.00 -22.81 -7.41
CA ALA A 58 -5.60 -22.97 -7.83
C ALA A 58 -5.26 -22.34 -9.19
N ASP A 59 -6.28 -21.98 -9.98
CA ASP A 59 -6.14 -21.29 -11.27
C ASP A 59 -6.12 -19.76 -11.15
N VAL A 60 -6.41 -19.22 -9.95
CA VAL A 60 -6.26 -17.77 -9.68
C VAL A 60 -4.78 -17.42 -9.65
N PRO A 61 -4.31 -16.43 -10.44
CA PRO A 61 -2.93 -15.96 -10.38
C PRO A 61 -2.52 -15.58 -8.95
N PHE A 62 -1.30 -15.91 -8.55
CA PHE A 62 -0.83 -15.73 -7.17
C PHE A 62 -0.93 -14.26 -6.71
N GLU A 63 -0.62 -13.30 -7.59
CA GLU A 63 -0.77 -11.88 -7.30
C GLU A 63 -2.22 -11.47 -7.03
N LYS A 64 -3.19 -12.05 -7.71
CA LYS A 64 -4.64 -11.78 -7.54
C LYS A 64 -5.27 -12.56 -6.39
N GLY A 65 -4.58 -13.58 -5.92
CA GLY A 65 -5.00 -14.47 -4.85
C GLY A 65 -4.19 -14.27 -3.58
N HIS A 66 -3.35 -15.25 -3.26
CA HIS A 66 -2.68 -15.31 -1.96
C HIS A 66 -1.75 -14.13 -1.65
N ALA A 67 -1.11 -13.50 -2.64
CA ALA A 67 -0.28 -12.32 -2.38
C ALA A 67 -1.12 -11.10 -1.99
N LEU A 68 -2.28 -10.89 -2.64
CA LEU A 68 -3.23 -9.84 -2.26
C LEU A 68 -3.80 -10.08 -0.87
N TYR A 69 -4.31 -11.30 -0.59
CA TYR A 69 -4.88 -11.60 0.72
C TYR A 69 -3.86 -11.56 1.85
N LEU A 70 -2.61 -11.90 1.58
CA LEU A 70 -1.51 -11.70 2.55
C LEU A 70 -1.36 -10.22 2.91
N ALA A 71 -1.43 -9.30 1.94
CA ALA A 71 -1.37 -7.86 2.21
C ALA A 71 -2.59 -7.38 3.01
N ILE A 72 -3.79 -7.84 2.64
CA ILE A 72 -5.03 -7.53 3.37
C ILE A 72 -4.91 -7.99 4.83
N VAL A 73 -4.49 -9.23 5.07
CA VAL A 73 -4.27 -9.79 6.41
C VAL A 73 -3.22 -8.99 7.18
N ALA A 74 -2.07 -8.69 6.56
CA ALA A 74 -1.01 -7.90 7.19
C ALA A 74 -1.49 -6.51 7.64
N GLY A 75 -2.36 -5.86 6.87
CA GLY A 75 -2.95 -4.58 7.24
C GLY A 75 -3.97 -4.66 8.39
N HIS A 76 -4.55 -5.83 8.68
CA HIS A 76 -5.31 -6.06 9.93
C HIS A 76 -4.39 -6.18 11.15
N LEU A 77 -3.17 -6.68 10.97
CA LEU A 77 -2.26 -6.95 12.07
C LEU A 77 -1.51 -5.71 12.56
N ARG A 78 -1.13 -4.80 11.64
CA ARG A 78 -0.31 -3.64 11.98
C ARG A 78 -0.43 -2.50 10.97
N ARG A 79 0.18 -1.37 11.32
CA ARG A 79 0.21 -0.15 10.50
C ARG A 79 0.78 -0.44 9.12
N TYR A 80 0.12 0.11 8.08
CA TYR A 80 0.54 0.10 6.68
C TYR A 80 0.37 1.49 6.06
N HIS A 81 0.93 1.74 4.88
CA HIS A 81 0.95 3.07 4.28
C HIS A 81 0.46 3.03 2.84
N TYR A 82 -0.27 4.07 2.47
CA TYR A 82 -0.75 4.30 1.12
C TYR A 82 0.17 5.23 0.35
N LEU A 83 0.42 4.93 -0.94
CA LEU A 83 1.28 5.72 -1.83
C LEU A 83 0.78 5.66 -3.27
N ARG A 84 -0.08 6.61 -3.66
CA ARG A 84 -0.70 6.63 -4.97
C ARG A 84 0.32 6.57 -6.11
N GLY A 85 0.16 5.60 -7.00
CA GLY A 85 0.93 5.46 -8.24
C GLY A 85 2.40 5.09 -8.07
N SER A 86 2.85 4.78 -6.85
CA SER A 86 4.27 4.54 -6.57
C SER A 86 4.50 3.06 -6.25
N ALA A 87 4.50 2.20 -7.28
CA ALA A 87 4.72 0.77 -7.16
C ALA A 87 6.18 0.38 -7.45
N LEU A 88 6.85 -0.27 -6.49
CA LEU A 88 8.20 -0.83 -6.68
C LEU A 88 8.25 -1.88 -7.81
N SER A 89 7.14 -2.57 -8.06
CA SER A 89 6.98 -3.52 -9.17
C SER A 89 7.25 -2.88 -10.55
N PHE A 90 7.18 -1.55 -10.69
CA PHE A 90 7.57 -0.88 -11.93
C PHE A 90 9.07 -1.01 -12.24
N PHE A 91 9.87 -1.36 -11.24
CA PHE A 91 11.30 -1.61 -11.37
C PHE A 91 11.67 -3.09 -11.37
N ILE A 92 10.74 -3.99 -11.72
CA ILE A 92 11.01 -5.44 -11.68
C ILE A 92 12.19 -5.84 -12.57
N ASP A 93 12.38 -5.13 -13.68
CA ASP A 93 13.46 -5.36 -14.64
C ASP A 93 14.66 -4.40 -14.44
N ASP A 94 14.61 -3.48 -13.49
CA ASP A 94 15.72 -2.58 -13.17
C ASP A 94 16.64 -3.22 -12.12
N PRO A 95 17.88 -3.60 -12.47
CA PRO A 95 18.77 -4.33 -11.56
C PRO A 95 19.19 -3.51 -10.33
N VAL A 96 19.08 -2.19 -10.37
CA VAL A 96 19.41 -1.30 -9.25
C VAL A 96 18.40 -1.48 -8.11
N VAL A 97 17.12 -1.61 -8.42
CA VAL A 97 16.06 -1.76 -7.43
C VAL A 97 15.68 -3.23 -7.24
N ALA A 98 15.58 -4.01 -8.33
CA ALA A 98 15.16 -5.41 -8.29
C ALA A 98 16.06 -6.31 -7.43
N ARG A 99 17.33 -5.93 -7.22
CA ARG A 99 18.26 -6.68 -6.32
C ARG A 99 17.76 -6.82 -4.88
N TYR A 100 16.84 -5.96 -4.45
CA TYR A 100 16.23 -6.03 -3.11
C TYR A 100 15.00 -6.92 -3.07
N PHE A 101 14.40 -7.29 -4.21
CA PHE A 101 13.19 -8.10 -4.24
C PHE A 101 13.49 -9.56 -3.89
N ALA A 102 12.64 -10.13 -3.05
CA ALA A 102 12.71 -11.52 -2.69
C ALA A 102 12.11 -12.42 -3.79
N ASP A 103 12.64 -13.61 -3.92
CA ASP A 103 11.99 -14.65 -4.73
C ASP A 103 10.85 -15.29 -3.91
N TRP A 104 9.62 -15.08 -4.33
CA TRP A 104 8.43 -15.57 -3.67
C TRP A 104 8.45 -17.10 -3.46
N ARG A 105 9.08 -17.87 -4.37
CA ARG A 105 9.23 -19.33 -4.24
C ARG A 105 9.94 -19.74 -2.96
N GLN A 106 10.81 -18.87 -2.43
CA GLN A 106 11.54 -19.11 -1.19
C GLN A 106 10.73 -18.75 0.06
N LEU A 107 9.66 -17.97 -0.09
CA LEU A 107 8.85 -17.43 1.00
C LEU A 107 7.56 -18.23 1.23
N VAL A 108 6.98 -18.80 0.19
CA VAL A 108 5.72 -19.55 0.27
C VAL A 108 5.96 -21.03 0.60
N PRO A 109 4.94 -21.78 1.07
CA PRO A 109 5.01 -23.23 1.15
C PRO A 109 5.24 -23.87 -0.23
N PRO A 110 5.91 -25.05 -0.32
CA PRO A 110 6.29 -25.67 -1.59
C PRO A 110 5.13 -25.87 -2.59
N GLN A 111 3.93 -26.17 -2.11
CA GLN A 111 2.76 -26.38 -2.95
C GLN A 111 2.31 -25.11 -3.70
N TRP A 112 2.76 -23.91 -3.27
CA TRP A 112 2.44 -22.63 -3.90
C TRP A 112 3.62 -22.05 -4.68
N ALA A 113 4.78 -22.69 -4.66
CA ALA A 113 6.02 -22.13 -5.22
C ALA A 113 5.93 -21.85 -6.74
N ASP A 114 5.31 -22.76 -7.49
CA ASP A 114 5.15 -22.61 -8.94
C ASP A 114 4.16 -21.46 -9.27
N ALA A 115 3.07 -21.34 -8.52
CA ALA A 115 2.09 -20.25 -8.69
C ALA A 115 2.68 -18.89 -8.33
N ALA A 116 3.62 -18.85 -7.38
CA ALA A 116 4.30 -17.63 -6.92
C ALA A 116 5.46 -17.20 -7.83
N ALA A 117 5.86 -18.01 -8.81
CA ALA A 117 6.94 -17.67 -9.73
C ALA A 117 6.60 -16.40 -10.55
N GLY A 118 7.50 -15.41 -10.50
CA GLY A 118 7.32 -14.15 -11.24
C GLY A 118 6.21 -13.24 -10.69
N ASN A 119 5.81 -13.43 -9.42
CA ASN A 119 4.79 -12.58 -8.79
C ASN A 119 5.23 -11.12 -8.72
N HIS A 120 4.45 -10.24 -9.34
CA HIS A 120 4.56 -8.79 -9.31
C HIS A 120 3.21 -8.16 -9.75
N LEU A 121 2.99 -6.90 -9.45
CA LEU A 121 1.78 -6.20 -9.89
C LEU A 121 1.71 -6.12 -11.42
N ARG A 122 0.62 -6.58 -12.01
CA ARG A 122 0.31 -6.47 -13.44
C ARG A 122 -0.93 -5.63 -13.70
N GLU A 123 -1.85 -5.67 -12.75
CA GLU A 123 -3.16 -5.02 -12.82
C GLU A 123 -3.58 -4.57 -11.42
N ASN A 124 -4.73 -3.89 -11.30
CA ASN A 124 -5.33 -3.55 -10.01
C ASN A 124 -5.72 -4.81 -9.20
N TYR A 125 -5.90 -4.66 -7.89
CA TYR A 125 -6.25 -5.74 -6.95
C TYR A 125 -5.24 -6.88 -6.96
N GLY A 126 -4.00 -6.58 -6.56
CA GLY A 126 -2.93 -7.56 -6.55
C GLY A 126 -1.90 -7.34 -5.45
N GLY A 127 -1.23 -8.42 -5.06
CA GLY A 127 0.02 -8.36 -4.30
C GLY A 127 1.21 -8.26 -5.25
N GLY A 128 2.21 -7.47 -4.88
CA GLY A 128 3.37 -7.17 -5.70
C GLY A 128 4.67 -7.78 -5.19
N VAL A 129 5.73 -7.01 -5.25
CA VAL A 129 7.04 -7.41 -4.76
C VAL A 129 7.09 -7.45 -3.24
N PHE A 130 7.96 -8.32 -2.74
CA PHE A 130 8.28 -8.39 -1.32
C PHE A 130 9.78 -8.13 -1.13
N ILE A 131 10.12 -7.31 -0.13
CA ILE A 131 11.49 -7.05 0.30
C ILE A 131 11.66 -7.62 1.71
N THR A 132 12.58 -8.56 1.91
CA THR A 132 12.84 -9.12 3.24
C THR A 132 13.40 -8.08 4.20
N HIS A 133 13.27 -8.32 5.51
CA HIS A 133 13.79 -7.41 6.53
C HIS A 133 15.28 -7.04 6.32
N ASP A 134 16.13 -8.01 6.04
CA ASP A 134 17.56 -7.75 5.84
C ASP A 134 17.83 -6.95 4.57
N ARG A 135 17.10 -7.20 3.49
CA ARG A 135 17.22 -6.43 2.25
C ARG A 135 16.66 -5.01 2.38
N LEU A 136 15.64 -4.78 3.22
CA LEU A 136 15.17 -3.44 3.56
C LEU A 136 16.27 -2.64 4.27
N LYS A 137 16.92 -3.24 5.27
CA LYS A 137 18.06 -2.62 5.97
C LYS A 137 19.18 -2.30 5.00
N GLN A 138 19.50 -3.22 4.08
CA GLN A 138 20.50 -3.01 3.05
C GLN A 138 20.09 -1.85 2.12
N MET A 139 18.86 -1.82 1.62
CA MET A 139 18.36 -0.73 0.76
C MET A 139 18.42 0.62 1.49
N ARG A 140 18.06 0.67 2.77
CA ARG A 140 18.14 1.87 3.60
C ARG A 140 19.58 2.36 3.76
N ALA A 141 20.53 1.45 3.92
CA ALA A 141 21.95 1.78 4.04
C ALA A 141 22.55 2.22 2.70
N ASP A 142 22.26 1.51 1.61
CA ASP A 142 22.76 1.79 0.27
C ASP A 142 22.27 3.15 -0.25
N TYR A 143 21.05 3.56 0.11
CA TYR A 143 20.50 4.86 -0.28
C TYR A 143 21.42 6.04 0.06
N ALA A 144 22.23 5.95 1.11
CA ALA A 144 23.16 7.01 1.50
C ALA A 144 24.31 7.18 0.48
N GLY A 145 24.78 6.10 -0.17
CA GLY A 145 25.97 6.09 -1.02
C GLY A 145 25.71 5.80 -2.50
N ASP A 146 24.58 5.21 -2.85
CA ASP A 146 24.22 4.80 -4.21
C ASP A 146 23.38 5.88 -4.91
N ASN A 147 23.99 6.59 -5.87
CA ASN A 147 23.32 7.66 -6.62
C ASN A 147 22.23 7.12 -7.55
N ASP A 148 22.43 5.93 -8.13
CA ASP A 148 21.47 5.34 -9.06
C ASP A 148 20.21 4.89 -8.30
N LEU A 149 20.38 4.25 -7.14
CA LEU A 149 19.26 3.92 -6.24
C LEU A 149 18.50 5.18 -5.83
N ARG A 150 19.21 6.25 -5.42
CA ARG A 150 18.56 7.51 -5.08
C ARG A 150 17.73 8.06 -6.25
N ALA A 151 18.31 8.10 -7.44
CA ALA A 151 17.61 8.62 -8.62
C ALA A 151 16.31 7.85 -8.90
N ARG A 152 16.35 6.49 -8.85
CA ARG A 152 15.16 5.65 -9.07
C ARG A 152 14.09 5.88 -7.99
N LEU A 153 14.47 5.92 -6.72
CA LEU A 153 13.50 6.13 -5.64
C LEU A 153 12.93 7.55 -5.66
N HIS A 154 13.70 8.58 -6.01
CA HIS A 154 13.17 9.94 -6.17
C HIS A 154 12.22 10.07 -7.37
N GLU A 155 12.48 9.35 -8.46
CA GLU A 155 11.59 9.30 -9.62
C GLU A 155 10.24 8.65 -9.25
N LEU A 156 10.28 7.46 -8.61
CA LEU A 156 9.08 6.71 -8.25
C LEU A 156 8.26 7.40 -7.16
N PHE A 157 8.93 7.90 -6.13
CA PHE A 157 8.31 8.51 -4.95
C PHE A 157 8.41 10.05 -4.97
N SER A 158 8.14 10.67 -6.13
CA SER A 158 8.11 12.13 -6.27
C SER A 158 7.03 12.79 -5.39
N ASP A 159 7.00 14.11 -5.36
CA ASP A 159 5.94 14.92 -4.75
C ASP A 159 5.67 14.60 -3.26
N GLY A 160 6.73 14.46 -2.47
CA GLY A 160 6.64 14.19 -1.02
C GLY A 160 6.46 12.72 -0.64
N ARG A 161 6.14 11.84 -1.59
CA ARG A 161 5.88 10.42 -1.35
C ARG A 161 7.09 9.65 -0.82
N LEU A 162 8.30 10.11 -1.13
CA LEU A 162 9.53 9.48 -0.64
C LEU A 162 9.64 9.51 0.90
N ALA A 163 9.17 10.58 1.55
CA ALA A 163 9.15 10.65 3.01
C ALA A 163 8.20 9.60 3.60
N VAL A 164 7.02 9.42 3.00
CA VAL A 164 6.06 8.39 3.42
C VAL A 164 6.61 6.99 3.17
N PHE A 165 7.29 6.76 2.03
CA PHE A 165 7.96 5.48 1.76
C PHE A 165 9.03 5.17 2.80
N TRP A 166 9.86 6.13 3.19
CA TRP A 166 10.83 5.91 4.26
C TRP A 166 10.19 5.68 5.62
N SER A 167 9.05 6.31 5.91
CA SER A 167 8.31 6.04 7.15
C SER A 167 7.87 4.58 7.23
N VAL A 168 7.32 4.00 6.13
CA VAL A 168 6.93 2.59 6.15
C VAL A 168 8.13 1.65 6.20
N VAL A 169 9.24 1.98 5.54
CA VAL A 169 10.49 1.20 5.62
C VAL A 169 11.03 1.18 7.06
N ASP A 170 11.06 2.34 7.71
CA ASP A 170 11.53 2.47 9.09
C ASP A 170 10.57 1.75 10.07
N ASP A 171 9.23 1.81 9.85
CA ASP A 171 8.23 1.03 10.60
C ASP A 171 8.46 -0.49 10.40
N ALA A 172 8.69 -0.95 9.18
CA ALA A 172 8.95 -2.36 8.89
C ALA A 172 10.24 -2.84 9.57
N ILE A 173 11.32 -2.10 9.43
CA ILE A 173 12.61 -2.42 10.08
C ILE A 173 12.46 -2.45 11.61
N GLY A 174 11.80 -1.44 12.19
CA GLY A 174 11.58 -1.35 13.64
C GLY A 174 10.76 -2.51 14.22
N ASN A 175 9.88 -3.12 13.40
CA ASN A 175 9.07 -4.28 13.78
C ASN A 175 9.70 -5.63 13.39
N GLY A 176 10.93 -5.65 12.85
CA GLY A 176 11.56 -6.87 12.37
C GLY A 176 10.88 -7.48 11.14
N CYS A 177 10.16 -6.66 10.38
CA CYS A 177 9.39 -7.06 9.21
C CYS A 177 10.12 -6.77 7.90
N GLY A 178 9.81 -7.54 6.87
CA GLY A 178 9.96 -7.16 5.49
C GLY A 178 8.83 -6.23 5.04
N LEU A 179 8.76 -5.91 3.75
CA LEU A 179 7.79 -5.00 3.17
C LEU A 179 7.12 -5.62 1.95
N LEU A 180 5.81 -5.76 2.01
CA LEU A 180 4.97 -6.24 0.92
C LEU A 180 4.26 -5.07 0.24
N GLU A 181 4.39 -5.00 -1.09
CA GLU A 181 3.62 -4.11 -1.94
C GLU A 181 2.28 -4.75 -2.32
N ALA A 182 1.21 -3.95 -2.35
CA ALA A 182 -0.07 -4.36 -2.91
C ALA A 182 -0.80 -3.19 -3.56
N SER A 183 -1.79 -3.48 -4.41
CA SER A 183 -2.66 -2.49 -5.03
C SER A 183 -4.11 -2.68 -4.62
N GLU A 184 -4.85 -1.57 -4.51
CA GLU A 184 -6.30 -1.50 -4.28
C GLU A 184 -6.76 -2.14 -2.95
N VAL A 185 -5.86 -2.29 -1.96
CA VAL A 185 -6.23 -2.70 -0.60
C VAL A 185 -6.99 -1.57 0.13
N VAL A 186 -6.64 -0.34 -0.16
CA VAL A 186 -7.37 0.86 0.28
C VAL A 186 -7.59 1.79 -0.91
N GLU A 187 -8.78 2.36 -1.00
CA GLU A 187 -9.19 3.35 -2.01
C GLU A 187 -9.56 4.65 -1.28
N PRO A 188 -8.60 5.57 -1.10
CA PRO A 188 -8.89 6.84 -0.46
C PRO A 188 -9.80 7.70 -1.33
N ASN A 189 -10.83 8.30 -0.72
CA ASN A 189 -11.61 9.34 -1.37
C ASN A 189 -10.91 10.70 -1.14
N PRO A 190 -10.25 11.30 -2.15
CA PRO A 190 -9.48 12.51 -1.95
C PRO A 190 -10.33 13.75 -1.65
N MET A 191 -11.65 13.69 -1.87
CA MET A 191 -12.59 14.78 -1.57
C MET A 191 -13.15 14.67 -0.14
N ASP A 192 -13.19 13.46 0.43
CA ASP A 192 -13.62 13.17 1.80
C ASP A 192 -12.95 11.89 2.28
N LEU A 193 -11.85 12.02 2.99
CA LEU A 193 -11.10 10.86 3.47
C LEU A 193 -11.88 9.96 4.42
N ASN A 194 -12.97 10.46 5.06
CA ASN A 194 -13.84 9.62 5.88
C ASN A 194 -14.73 8.68 5.05
N ALA A 195 -14.89 8.95 3.77
CA ALA A 195 -15.61 8.11 2.82
C ALA A 195 -14.68 7.15 2.05
N SER A 196 -13.44 6.96 2.52
CA SER A 196 -12.49 5.99 1.96
C SER A 196 -12.93 4.57 2.25
N THR A 197 -12.61 3.65 1.34
CA THR A 197 -12.89 2.21 1.49
C THR A 197 -11.61 1.40 1.66
N SER A 198 -11.71 0.24 2.33
CA SER A 198 -10.58 -0.65 2.52
C SER A 198 -11.04 -2.10 2.62
N MET A 199 -10.24 -3.00 2.06
CA MET A 199 -10.37 -4.45 2.26
C MET A 199 -9.70 -4.92 3.56
N SER A 200 -8.97 -4.03 4.26
CA SER A 200 -8.24 -4.30 5.48
C SER A 200 -8.66 -3.35 6.61
N ASN A 201 -7.95 -3.35 7.73
CA ASN A 201 -8.24 -2.42 8.82
C ASN A 201 -7.81 -0.99 8.44
N LEU A 202 -8.79 -0.14 8.12
CA LEU A 202 -8.55 1.25 7.73
C LEU A 202 -7.88 2.08 8.84
N LEU A 203 -8.13 1.76 10.12
CA LEU A 203 -7.49 2.45 11.24
C LEU A 203 -5.97 2.19 11.32
N ASN A 204 -5.50 1.11 10.71
CA ASN A 204 -4.08 0.82 10.59
C ASN A 204 -3.43 1.52 9.38
N CYS A 205 -4.21 2.11 8.46
CA CYS A 205 -3.66 2.89 7.35
C CYS A 205 -3.12 4.22 7.85
N ALA A 206 -1.82 4.46 7.67
CA ALA A 206 -1.23 5.76 7.99
C ALA A 206 -1.82 6.86 7.09
N PRO A 207 -2.24 8.01 7.65
CA PRO A 207 -2.97 9.01 6.88
C PRO A 207 -2.11 9.80 5.90
N ASP A 208 -0.78 9.83 6.09
CA ASP A 208 0.13 10.75 5.40
C ASP A 208 0.04 10.63 3.86
N GLY A 209 0.01 9.42 3.33
CA GLY A 209 -0.08 9.19 1.89
C GLY A 209 -1.44 9.57 1.29
N ALA A 210 -2.53 9.34 2.03
CA ALA A 210 -3.87 9.75 1.61
C ALA A 210 -4.04 11.29 1.66
N LEU A 211 -3.42 11.94 2.65
CA LEU A 211 -3.39 13.42 2.73
C LEU A 211 -2.63 14.01 1.54
N LEU A 212 -1.44 13.49 1.20
CA LEU A 212 -0.72 13.94 0.00
C LEU A 212 -1.55 13.78 -1.28
N TYR A 213 -2.31 12.69 -1.39
CA TYR A 213 -3.20 12.50 -2.53
C TYR A 213 -4.34 13.51 -2.56
N ALA A 214 -4.99 13.78 -1.43
CA ALA A 214 -6.05 14.79 -1.33
C ALA A 214 -5.52 16.20 -1.65
N GLU A 215 -4.35 16.59 -1.18
CA GLU A 215 -3.69 17.85 -1.49
C GLU A 215 -3.40 17.98 -3.00
N ALA A 216 -2.88 16.92 -3.64
CA ALA A 216 -2.62 16.92 -5.07
C ALA A 216 -3.89 17.09 -5.89
N VAL A 217 -5.00 16.43 -5.52
CA VAL A 217 -6.30 16.58 -6.18
C VAL A 217 -6.85 18.00 -5.97
N ALA A 218 -6.79 18.55 -4.76
CA ALA A 218 -7.22 19.92 -4.48
C ALA A 218 -6.44 20.95 -5.33
N ALA A 219 -5.11 20.77 -5.45
CA ALA A 219 -4.28 21.63 -6.28
C ALA A 219 -4.64 21.53 -7.77
N GLN A 220 -4.97 20.34 -8.28
CA GLN A 220 -5.45 20.15 -9.65
C GLN A 220 -6.80 20.84 -9.87
N LEU A 221 -7.75 20.68 -8.95
CA LEU A 221 -9.07 21.29 -9.06
C LEU A 221 -8.98 22.81 -9.03
N ALA A 222 -8.09 23.40 -8.23
CA ALA A 222 -7.88 24.85 -8.17
C ALA A 222 -7.45 25.45 -9.53
N GLN A 223 -6.76 24.68 -10.38
CA GLN A 223 -6.35 25.11 -11.73
C GLN A 223 -7.52 25.17 -12.71
N PHE A 224 -8.63 24.50 -12.43
CA PHE A 224 -9.84 24.50 -13.29
C PHE A 224 -10.89 25.52 -12.85
N VAL A 225 -10.70 26.22 -11.71
CA VAL A 225 -11.58 27.33 -11.33
C VAL A 225 -11.22 28.52 -12.21
N PRO A 226 -12.09 29.01 -13.12
CA PRO A 226 -11.79 30.20 -13.93
C PRO A 226 -11.57 31.40 -12.99
N GLU A 227 -10.55 32.20 -13.25
CA GLU A 227 -10.44 33.55 -12.72
C GLU A 227 -11.61 34.40 -13.26
N THR A 228 -12.79 34.21 -12.73
CA THR A 228 -13.95 35.05 -13.02
C THR A 228 -14.60 35.42 -11.70
N LEU A 229 -14.34 36.60 -11.28
CA LEU A 229 -15.31 37.69 -11.18
C LEU A 229 -14.61 38.92 -10.58
N ASP A 230 -13.93 39.69 -11.42
CA ASP A 230 -13.78 41.10 -11.17
C ASP A 230 -15.20 41.71 -11.19
N THR A 231 -15.86 41.71 -10.04
CA THR A 231 -17.08 42.49 -9.81
C THR A 231 -16.69 43.91 -9.45
N ASP A 232 -16.16 44.65 -10.42
CA ASP A 232 -16.04 46.09 -10.33
C ASP A 232 -16.69 46.77 -11.56
N THR A 233 -18.02 46.77 -11.57
CA THR A 233 -18.79 47.80 -12.29
C THR A 233 -20.00 48.19 -11.44
N ALA A 234 -19.75 49.01 -10.45
CA ALA A 234 -20.82 49.83 -9.86
C ALA A 234 -21.31 50.81 -10.93
N PRO A 235 -22.58 50.84 -11.31
CA PRO A 235 -23.10 51.85 -12.21
C PRO A 235 -23.12 53.22 -11.49
N ALA A 236 -22.45 54.21 -12.10
CA ALA A 236 -22.48 55.59 -11.67
C ALA A 236 -23.91 56.11 -11.54
N ALA A 237 -24.26 56.55 -10.34
CA ALA A 237 -25.51 57.22 -10.06
C ALA A 237 -25.58 58.54 -10.85
N ASN A 238 -26.46 58.61 -11.83
CA ASN A 238 -26.75 59.79 -12.62
C ASN A 238 -27.68 60.72 -11.82
N THR A 239 -27.10 61.75 -11.19
CA THR A 239 -27.84 62.81 -10.51
C THR A 239 -28.27 63.80 -11.56
N GLN A 240 -29.49 63.76 -12.06
CA GLN A 240 -30.11 64.86 -12.76
C GLN A 240 -30.94 65.67 -11.78
N LYS A 241 -30.46 66.91 -11.60
CA LYS A 241 -31.26 68.00 -11.02
C LYS A 241 -32.37 68.39 -11.98
N ARG A 242 -33.60 68.49 -11.50
CA ARG A 242 -34.53 69.56 -11.65
C ARG A 242 -35.61 69.50 -10.59
#